data_9ab71d14fdce9e1e20c38058f0bebd63
#
_entry.id   9ab71d14fdce9e1e20c38058f0bebd63
#
_cell.length_a   1.000
_cell.length_b   1.000
_cell.length_c   1.000
_cell.angle_alpha   90.00
_cell.angle_beta   90.00
_cell.angle_gamma   90.00
#
_symmetry.space_group_name_H-M   'P 1'
#
loop_
_entity.id
_entity.type
_entity.pdbx_description
1 polymer ?
#
loop_
_entity_poly.entity_id
_entity_poly.type
_entity_poly.pdbx_seq_one_letter_code
_entity_poly.pdbx_strand_id
1 'polypeptide(L)'
;YDKGMRVPDDITLLLCDDNWGNIRKLPKLTDPPRKGGYGIYYHFDYVGGPRNYKWVNTNPLPRIWEQMHLAWKYNARQIWIVNVGDIKPMEFPISFFLDYAWIPEKIGADDLQIYAEYWSASQFGSTHAKEIADILAKYAKYNGRRKPELLDTNTYSFNYNEWSTVVNDYKSLLKKAEEINKQLPAEYKDAY
;
A
#
# COMPACT_ATOMS: atom_id res chain seq x y z
N TYR A 1 -3.53 -26.77 -4.12
CA TYR A 1 -5.00 -26.82 -4.27
C TYR A 1 -5.39 -26.88 -5.73
N ASP A 2 -4.78 -26.08 -6.56
CA ASP A 2 -5.03 -26.03 -8.02
C ASP A 2 -4.69 -27.34 -8.74
N LYS A 3 -3.77 -28.13 -8.20
CA LYS A 3 -3.40 -29.45 -8.73
C LYS A 3 -4.23 -30.59 -8.13
N GLY A 4 -5.40 -30.32 -7.58
CA GLY A 4 -6.32 -31.32 -7.08
C GLY A 4 -6.21 -31.64 -5.60
N MET A 5 -5.27 -31.03 -4.84
CA MET A 5 -5.23 -31.17 -3.39
C MET A 5 -6.56 -30.67 -2.78
N ARG A 6 -7.06 -31.37 -1.80
CA ARG A 6 -8.24 -30.96 -1.04
C ARG A 6 -7.93 -31.02 0.45
N VAL A 7 -8.54 -30.12 1.18
CA VAL A 7 -8.47 -30.05 2.64
C VAL A 7 -9.88 -30.06 3.22
N PRO A 8 -10.08 -30.47 4.48
CA PRO A 8 -11.38 -30.43 5.14
C PRO A 8 -12.06 -29.07 5.00
N ASP A 9 -13.38 -29.06 4.99
CA ASP A 9 -14.16 -27.86 4.70
C ASP A 9 -14.10 -26.80 5.83
N ASP A 10 -13.80 -27.22 7.03
CA ASP A 10 -13.61 -26.37 8.23
C ASP A 10 -12.24 -25.67 8.30
N ILE A 11 -11.32 -26.01 7.41
CA ILE A 11 -10.02 -25.35 7.33
C ILE A 11 -10.13 -24.07 6.50
N THR A 12 -9.68 -22.94 7.06
CA THR A 12 -9.56 -21.66 6.31
C THR A 12 -8.49 -21.77 5.22
N LEU A 13 -8.82 -21.43 3.98
CA LEU A 13 -7.84 -21.33 2.90
C LEU A 13 -7.27 -19.91 2.85
N LEU A 14 -5.99 -19.79 3.20
CA LEU A 14 -5.26 -18.54 3.10
C LEU A 14 -4.64 -18.42 1.70
N LEU A 15 -5.16 -17.51 0.90
CA LEU A 15 -4.67 -17.22 -0.44
C LEU A 15 -3.58 -16.12 -0.36
N CYS A 16 -2.70 -16.08 -1.34
CA CYS A 16 -1.63 -15.08 -1.41
C CYS A 16 -1.78 -14.18 -2.64
N ASP A 17 -1.18 -13.01 -2.55
CA ASP A 17 -0.83 -12.22 -3.73
C ASP A 17 0.38 -12.83 -4.47
N ASP A 18 0.89 -12.13 -5.46
CA ASP A 18 2.07 -12.53 -6.24
C ASP A 18 3.39 -11.97 -5.67
N ASN A 19 3.43 -11.64 -4.38
CA ASN A 19 4.53 -10.97 -3.66
C ASN A 19 4.78 -9.50 -4.10
N TRP A 20 3.99 -9.01 -5.06
CA TRP A 20 4.09 -7.64 -5.61
C TRP A 20 2.81 -6.83 -5.38
N GLY A 21 1.93 -7.32 -4.51
CA GLY A 21 0.67 -6.67 -4.20
C GLY A 21 -0.41 -6.88 -5.25
N ASN A 22 -0.36 -7.97 -6.02
CA ASN A 22 -1.44 -8.34 -6.94
C ASN A 22 -2.08 -9.65 -6.51
N ILE A 23 -3.33 -9.60 -6.11
CA ILE A 23 -4.12 -10.81 -5.83
C ILE A 23 -4.46 -11.48 -7.15
N ARG A 24 -3.89 -12.67 -7.37
CA ARG A 24 -4.01 -13.40 -8.64
C ARG A 24 -5.20 -14.36 -8.66
N LYS A 25 -5.66 -14.77 -7.49
CA LYS A 25 -6.71 -15.75 -7.37
C LYS A 25 -7.58 -15.50 -6.15
N LEU A 26 -8.87 -15.55 -6.35
CA LEU A 26 -9.90 -15.44 -5.33
C LEU A 26 -10.93 -16.58 -5.51
N PRO A 27 -11.73 -16.92 -4.49
CA PRO A 27 -12.86 -17.82 -4.66
C PRO A 27 -13.81 -17.30 -5.73
N LYS A 28 -14.46 -18.19 -6.46
CA LYS A 28 -15.55 -17.78 -7.34
C LYS A 28 -16.81 -17.53 -6.51
N LEU A 29 -17.59 -16.53 -6.87
CA LEU A 29 -18.88 -16.26 -6.21
C LEU A 29 -19.89 -17.41 -6.39
N THR A 30 -19.65 -18.26 -7.38
CA THR A 30 -20.45 -19.47 -7.66
C THR A 30 -19.94 -20.71 -6.94
N ASP A 31 -18.80 -20.65 -6.26
CA ASP A 31 -18.29 -21.80 -5.52
C ASP A 31 -19.19 -22.06 -4.31
N PRO A 32 -19.40 -23.34 -3.93
CA PRO A 32 -20.13 -23.67 -2.70
C PRO A 32 -19.49 -22.96 -1.50
N PRO A 33 -20.30 -22.48 -0.54
CA PRO A 33 -19.76 -21.88 0.67
C PRO A 33 -18.84 -22.85 1.41
N ARG A 34 -17.66 -22.39 1.78
CA ARG A 34 -16.70 -23.12 2.57
C ARG A 34 -16.86 -22.75 4.05
N LYS A 35 -17.01 -23.72 4.95
CA LYS A 35 -17.21 -23.48 6.40
C LYS A 35 -16.04 -22.72 7.02
N GLY A 36 -14.80 -23.09 6.71
CA GLY A 36 -13.59 -22.40 7.16
C GLY A 36 -13.33 -21.07 6.43
N GLY A 37 -14.02 -20.80 5.32
CA GLY A 37 -13.87 -19.59 4.55
C GLY A 37 -12.49 -19.41 3.91
N TYR A 38 -12.19 -18.16 3.54
CA TYR A 38 -10.96 -17.77 2.85
C TYR A 38 -10.35 -16.53 3.49
N GLY A 39 -9.02 -16.44 3.45
CA GLY A 39 -8.26 -15.27 3.86
C GLY A 39 -7.23 -14.85 2.81
N ILE A 40 -6.52 -13.76 3.07
CA ILE A 40 -5.46 -13.22 2.19
C ILE A 40 -4.19 -12.99 3.00
N TYR A 41 -3.07 -13.44 2.45
CA TYR A 41 -1.74 -13.01 2.83
C TYR A 41 -1.21 -12.05 1.76
N TYR A 42 -1.14 -10.77 2.12
CA TYR A 42 -0.81 -9.66 1.23
C TYR A 42 0.60 -9.12 1.52
N HIS A 43 1.27 -8.56 0.52
CA HIS A 43 2.62 -8.02 0.68
C HIS A 43 2.68 -6.53 0.33
N PHE A 44 3.14 -5.72 1.30
CA PHE A 44 3.66 -4.38 1.04
C PHE A 44 5.11 -4.46 0.58
N ASP A 45 5.87 -5.33 1.24
CA ASP A 45 7.23 -5.66 0.86
C ASP A 45 7.44 -7.19 0.93
N TYR A 46 8.09 -7.72 -0.08
CA TYR A 46 8.55 -9.09 -0.08
C TYR A 46 10.04 -9.13 0.22
N VAL A 47 10.40 -9.53 1.42
CA VAL A 47 11.77 -9.61 1.89
C VAL A 47 12.41 -10.90 1.39
N GLY A 48 13.17 -10.82 0.29
CA GLY A 48 13.80 -11.99 -0.31
C GLY A 48 14.71 -11.63 -1.48
N GLY A 49 15.34 -12.67 -2.04
CA GLY A 49 16.16 -12.52 -3.23
C GLY A 49 15.34 -12.21 -4.50
N PRO A 50 15.97 -11.67 -5.56
CA PRO A 50 17.39 -11.31 -5.63
C PRO A 50 17.71 -9.94 -5.00
N ARG A 51 16.73 -9.07 -4.82
CA ARG A 51 16.87 -7.73 -4.29
C ARG A 51 15.69 -7.38 -3.39
N ASN A 52 15.94 -6.64 -2.32
CA ASN A 52 14.93 -6.03 -1.48
C ASN A 52 15.39 -4.66 -1.01
N TYR A 53 14.44 -3.88 -0.56
CA TYR A 53 14.69 -2.61 0.12
C TYR A 53 13.71 -2.52 1.31
N LYS A 54 13.96 -1.63 2.24
CA LYS A 54 13.17 -1.61 3.48
C LYS A 54 12.79 -0.20 3.94
N TRP A 55 13.21 0.79 3.20
CA TRP A 55 13.19 2.20 3.59
C TRP A 55 12.15 3.05 2.89
N VAL A 56 11.47 2.50 1.88
CA VAL A 56 10.70 3.27 0.93
C VAL A 56 9.31 2.72 0.83
N ASN A 57 8.30 3.54 1.15
CA ASN A 57 6.91 3.18 0.93
C ASN A 57 6.60 3.17 -0.58
N THR A 58 6.28 1.98 -1.10
CA THR A 58 5.89 1.73 -2.50
C THR A 58 4.43 1.35 -2.65
N ASN A 59 3.60 1.59 -1.62
CA ASN A 59 2.24 1.08 -1.50
C ASN A 59 1.22 2.24 -1.52
N PRO A 60 0.80 2.71 -2.70
CA PRO A 60 -0.26 3.72 -2.80
C PRO A 60 -1.57 3.19 -2.22
N LEU A 61 -2.28 3.99 -1.43
CA LEU A 61 -3.57 3.61 -0.85
C LEU A 61 -4.59 3.10 -1.89
N PRO A 62 -4.72 3.70 -3.08
CA PRO A 62 -5.64 3.19 -4.09
C PRO A 62 -5.36 1.74 -4.49
N ARG A 63 -4.09 1.33 -4.50
CA ARG A 63 -3.70 -0.04 -4.81
C ARG A 63 -4.12 -0.99 -3.70
N ILE A 64 -3.85 -0.63 -2.45
CA ILE A 64 -4.24 -1.44 -1.29
C ILE A 64 -5.76 -1.59 -1.25
N TRP A 65 -6.46 -0.47 -1.40
CA TRP A 65 -7.93 -0.45 -1.42
C TRP A 65 -8.48 -1.37 -2.51
N GLU A 66 -8.02 -1.22 -3.75
CA GLU A 66 -8.48 -2.03 -4.88
C GLU A 66 -8.35 -3.53 -4.59
N GLN A 67 -7.16 -3.96 -4.17
CA GLN A 67 -6.86 -5.38 -3.97
C GLN A 67 -7.63 -5.96 -2.78
N MET A 68 -7.70 -5.24 -1.68
CA MET A 68 -8.43 -5.71 -0.50
C MET A 68 -9.94 -5.59 -0.67
N HIS A 69 -10.42 -4.63 -1.49
CA HIS A 69 -11.82 -4.56 -1.89
C HIS A 69 -12.23 -5.78 -2.74
N LEU A 70 -11.38 -6.20 -3.66
CA LEU A 70 -11.59 -7.44 -4.41
C LEU A 70 -11.64 -8.65 -3.46
N ALA A 71 -10.70 -8.76 -2.53
CA ALA A 71 -10.72 -9.83 -1.52
C ALA A 71 -12.04 -9.85 -0.75
N TRP A 72 -12.50 -8.69 -0.29
CA TRP A 72 -13.77 -8.53 0.40
C TRP A 72 -14.96 -8.93 -0.46
N LYS A 73 -15.04 -8.44 -1.70
CA LYS A 73 -16.12 -8.75 -2.65
C LYS A 73 -16.22 -10.24 -3.00
N TYR A 74 -15.08 -10.93 -3.06
CA TYR A 74 -15.00 -12.35 -3.39
C TYR A 74 -14.92 -13.26 -2.16
N ASN A 75 -15.42 -12.81 -1.01
CA ASN A 75 -15.58 -13.60 0.22
C ASN A 75 -14.26 -14.12 0.86
N ALA A 76 -13.11 -13.55 0.54
CA ALA A 76 -11.88 -13.79 1.28
C ALA A 76 -11.83 -12.85 2.50
N ARG A 77 -12.58 -13.17 3.56
CA ARG A 77 -12.91 -12.26 4.67
C ARG A 77 -12.48 -12.76 6.05
N GLN A 78 -12.04 -14.01 6.17
CA GLN A 78 -11.81 -14.62 7.49
C GLN A 78 -10.53 -14.10 8.16
N ILE A 79 -9.46 -13.96 7.41
CA ILE A 79 -8.15 -13.51 7.91
C ILE A 79 -7.50 -12.69 6.83
N TRP A 80 -7.03 -11.50 7.20
CA TRP A 80 -6.13 -10.70 6.38
C TRP A 80 -4.82 -10.51 7.12
N ILE A 81 -3.75 -10.93 6.48
CA ILE A 81 -2.37 -10.78 6.96
C ILE A 81 -1.64 -9.91 5.96
N VAL A 82 -0.85 -8.97 6.43
CA VAL A 82 0.02 -8.16 5.58
C VAL A 82 1.48 -8.28 6.01
N ASN A 83 2.35 -8.66 5.07
CA ASN A 83 3.78 -8.57 5.25
C ASN A 83 4.23 -7.16 4.90
N VAL A 84 4.77 -6.44 5.86
CA VAL A 84 5.10 -5.02 5.70
C VAL A 84 6.60 -4.77 5.52
N GLY A 85 7.44 -5.81 5.68
CA GLY A 85 8.88 -5.63 5.78
C GLY A 85 9.23 -4.92 7.09
N ASP A 86 9.85 -3.77 7.02
CA ASP A 86 10.07 -2.92 8.20
C ASP A 86 8.83 -2.07 8.48
N ILE A 87 8.49 -1.91 9.76
CA ILE A 87 7.33 -1.10 10.16
C ILE A 87 7.50 0.36 9.70
N LYS A 88 8.68 0.91 9.93
CA LYS A 88 9.05 2.20 9.33
C LYS A 88 9.63 1.94 7.93
N PRO A 89 9.23 2.64 6.93
CA PRO A 89 8.31 3.79 6.82
C PRO A 89 6.88 3.41 6.39
N MET A 90 6.35 2.30 6.89
CA MET A 90 5.06 1.74 6.44
C MET A 90 3.88 2.10 7.34
N GLU A 91 4.05 3.02 8.29
CA GLU A 91 2.99 3.38 9.25
C GLU A 91 1.70 3.81 8.56
N PHE A 92 1.80 4.66 7.54
CA PHE A 92 0.64 5.17 6.82
C PHE A 92 -0.14 4.06 6.08
N PRO A 93 0.47 3.23 5.22
CA PRO A 93 -0.26 2.14 4.58
C PRO A 93 -0.69 1.04 5.56
N ILE A 94 0.04 0.80 6.67
CA ILE A 94 -0.38 -0.14 7.72
C ILE A 94 -1.67 0.35 8.37
N SER A 95 -1.73 1.61 8.80
CA SER A 95 -2.93 2.20 9.39
C SER A 95 -4.12 2.04 8.46
N PHE A 96 -3.97 2.40 7.18
CA PHE A 96 -5.03 2.24 6.20
C PHE A 96 -5.48 0.79 6.03
N PHE A 97 -4.55 -0.16 5.92
CA PHE A 97 -4.88 -1.57 5.75
C PHE A 97 -5.71 -2.10 6.93
N LEU A 98 -5.32 -1.75 8.16
CA LEU A 98 -6.01 -2.21 9.36
C LEU A 98 -7.38 -1.55 9.52
N ASP A 99 -7.49 -0.26 9.28
CA ASP A 99 -8.76 0.47 9.32
C ASP A 99 -9.73 -0.05 8.25
N TYR A 100 -9.22 -0.29 7.04
CA TYR A 100 -10.01 -0.88 5.96
C TYR A 100 -10.45 -2.32 6.30
N ALA A 101 -9.57 -3.13 6.87
CA ALA A 101 -9.91 -4.49 7.29
C ALA A 101 -11.01 -4.50 8.37
N TRP A 102 -11.03 -3.48 9.24
CA TRP A 102 -12.03 -3.36 10.30
C TRP A 102 -13.42 -2.97 9.76
N ILE A 103 -13.48 -2.05 8.80
CA ILE A 103 -14.75 -1.52 8.28
C ILE A 103 -14.73 -1.35 6.74
N PRO A 104 -14.52 -2.41 5.96
CA PRO A 104 -14.32 -2.31 4.50
C PRO A 104 -15.53 -1.71 3.76
N GLU A 105 -16.71 -1.72 4.36
CA GLU A 105 -17.93 -1.18 3.75
C GLU A 105 -18.04 0.36 3.87
N LYS A 106 -17.25 0.97 4.75
CA LYS A 106 -17.33 2.42 5.03
C LYS A 106 -16.27 3.26 4.33
N ILE A 107 -15.26 2.64 3.74
CA ILE A 107 -14.18 3.35 3.06
C ILE A 107 -14.25 3.03 1.57
N GLY A 108 -14.80 3.96 0.81
CA GLY A 108 -14.88 3.87 -0.65
C GLY A 108 -13.62 4.35 -1.35
N ALA A 109 -13.57 4.18 -2.67
CA ALA A 109 -12.46 4.68 -3.49
C ALA A 109 -12.31 6.21 -3.42
N ASP A 110 -13.43 6.92 -3.27
CA ASP A 110 -13.46 8.38 -3.22
C ASP A 110 -13.05 8.95 -1.85
N ASP A 111 -12.99 8.09 -0.81
CA ASP A 111 -12.63 8.52 0.55
C ASP A 111 -11.12 8.51 0.81
N LEU A 112 -10.31 7.99 -0.10
CA LEU A 112 -8.88 7.74 0.13
C LEU A 112 -8.09 9.02 0.38
N GLN A 113 -8.43 10.11 -0.32
CA GLN A 113 -7.81 11.41 -0.10
C GLN A 113 -8.18 11.98 1.27
N ILE A 114 -9.44 11.88 1.65
CA ILE A 114 -9.93 12.33 2.96
C ILE A 114 -9.28 11.51 4.07
N TYR A 115 -9.15 10.18 3.89
CA TYR A 115 -8.44 9.34 4.83
C TYR A 115 -6.99 9.80 5.03
N ALA A 116 -6.28 10.07 3.94
CA ALA A 116 -4.90 10.56 3.99
C ALA A 116 -4.79 11.91 4.73
N GLU A 117 -5.73 12.81 4.51
CA GLU A 117 -5.77 14.11 5.21
C GLU A 117 -6.03 13.93 6.72
N TYR A 118 -6.96 13.06 7.11
CA TYR A 118 -7.21 12.74 8.52
C TYR A 118 -5.99 12.11 9.19
N TRP A 119 -5.36 11.13 8.54
CA TRP A 119 -4.17 10.50 9.07
C TRP A 119 -3.05 11.54 9.25
N SER A 120 -2.80 12.38 8.25
CA SER A 120 -1.80 13.43 8.31
C SER A 120 -2.10 14.44 9.43
N ALA A 121 -3.37 14.83 9.60
CA ALA A 121 -3.77 15.73 10.68
C ALA A 121 -3.54 15.12 12.06
N SER A 122 -3.76 13.82 12.22
CA SER A 122 -3.54 13.12 13.48
C SER A 122 -2.07 12.99 13.86
N GLN A 123 -1.18 12.92 12.87
CA GLN A 123 0.27 12.78 13.11
C GLN A 123 1.00 14.13 13.22
N PHE A 124 0.62 15.13 12.43
CA PHE A 124 1.38 16.37 12.23
C PHE A 124 0.56 17.64 12.50
N GLY A 125 -0.65 17.51 13.04
CA GLY A 125 -1.56 18.63 13.21
C GLY A 125 -2.30 19.01 11.93
N SER A 126 -3.38 19.79 12.08
CA SER A 126 -4.30 20.10 10.97
C SER A 126 -3.80 21.12 9.97
N THR A 127 -2.80 21.95 10.35
CA THR A 127 -2.40 23.14 9.57
C THR A 127 -1.91 22.79 8.15
N HIS A 128 -1.12 21.72 8.01
CA HIS A 128 -0.55 21.26 6.75
C HIS A 128 -1.02 19.86 6.33
N ALA A 129 -2.11 19.38 6.94
CA ALA A 129 -2.56 18.00 6.75
C ALA A 129 -2.83 17.62 5.29
N LYS A 130 -3.41 18.54 4.52
CA LYS A 130 -3.71 18.32 3.11
C LYS A 130 -2.46 18.25 2.25
N GLU A 131 -1.51 19.14 2.47
CA GLU A 131 -0.23 19.17 1.76
C GLU A 131 0.62 17.94 2.10
N ILE A 132 0.64 17.53 3.36
CA ILE A 132 1.33 16.31 3.82
C ILE A 132 0.68 15.07 3.19
N ALA A 133 -0.64 14.98 3.17
CA ALA A 133 -1.36 13.90 2.51
C ALA A 133 -1.01 13.81 1.01
N ASP A 134 -0.92 14.94 0.30
CA ASP A 134 -0.49 15.00 -1.11
C ASP A 134 0.95 14.50 -1.28
N ILE A 135 1.85 14.88 -0.37
CA ILE A 135 3.24 14.41 -0.39
C ILE A 135 3.31 12.89 -0.20
N LEU A 136 2.65 12.35 0.81
CA LEU A 136 2.64 10.91 1.09
C LEU A 136 2.05 10.10 -0.06
N ALA A 137 0.94 10.56 -0.63
CA ALA A 137 0.30 9.92 -1.78
C ALA A 137 1.21 9.92 -3.02
N LYS A 138 1.86 11.05 -3.33
CA LYS A 138 2.78 11.17 -4.46
C LYS A 138 4.06 10.37 -4.23
N TYR A 139 4.62 10.39 -3.03
CA TYR A 139 5.79 9.62 -2.68
C TYR A 139 5.57 8.11 -2.91
N ALA A 140 4.48 7.57 -2.35
CA ALA A 140 4.13 6.17 -2.57
C ALA A 140 3.86 5.87 -4.07
N LYS A 141 3.18 6.76 -4.78
CA LYS A 141 2.91 6.63 -6.23
C LYS A 141 4.20 6.62 -7.05
N TYR A 142 5.15 7.51 -6.76
CA TYR A 142 6.39 7.61 -7.53
C TYR A 142 7.27 6.39 -7.27
N ASN A 143 7.39 5.95 -6.03
CA ASN A 143 8.12 4.73 -5.68
C ASN A 143 7.44 3.48 -6.25
N GLY A 144 6.13 3.47 -6.37
CA GLY A 144 5.35 2.38 -6.95
C GLY A 144 5.42 2.28 -8.49
N ARG A 145 5.96 3.29 -9.20
CA ARG A 145 6.18 3.24 -10.67
C ARG A 145 7.10 2.08 -11.04
N ARG A 146 8.17 1.94 -10.31
CA ARG A 146 9.11 0.83 -10.38
C ARG A 146 9.69 0.62 -9.00
N LYS A 147 9.53 -0.57 -8.45
CA LYS A 147 10.07 -0.84 -7.09
C LYS A 147 11.57 -0.59 -7.07
N PRO A 148 12.12 0.07 -6.04
CA PRO A 148 13.53 0.49 -6.01
C PRO A 148 14.52 -0.62 -6.25
N GLU A 149 14.25 -1.83 -5.78
CA GLU A 149 15.09 -3.01 -5.99
C GLU A 149 15.19 -3.46 -7.46
N LEU A 150 14.30 -2.96 -8.31
CA LEU A 150 14.26 -3.27 -9.74
C LEU A 150 14.77 -2.12 -10.61
N LEU A 151 15.23 -1.02 -10.01
CA LEU A 151 15.79 0.10 -10.75
C LEU A 151 17.16 -0.27 -11.33
N ASP A 152 17.34 0.05 -12.60
CA ASP A 152 18.59 -0.05 -13.32
C ASP A 152 18.75 1.10 -14.33
N THR A 153 19.84 1.14 -15.06
CA THR A 153 20.16 2.20 -16.04
C THR A 153 19.19 2.27 -17.21
N ASN A 154 18.36 1.26 -17.41
CA ASN A 154 17.40 1.17 -18.51
C ASN A 154 15.96 1.38 -18.07
N THR A 155 15.71 1.59 -16.77
CA THR A 155 14.35 1.69 -16.22
C THR A 155 13.61 2.90 -16.78
N TYR A 156 14.28 4.04 -16.91
CA TYR A 156 13.72 5.28 -17.47
C TYR A 156 14.51 5.73 -18.68
N SER A 157 13.82 6.13 -19.72
CA SER A 157 14.44 6.58 -20.96
C SER A 157 14.93 8.03 -20.88
N PHE A 158 16.00 8.34 -21.59
CA PHE A 158 16.41 9.72 -21.85
C PHE A 158 15.55 10.38 -22.95
N ASN A 159 14.81 9.59 -23.71
CA ASN A 159 13.91 10.09 -24.74
C ASN A 159 12.68 10.75 -24.08
N TYR A 160 12.13 11.75 -24.76
CA TYR A 160 10.92 12.47 -24.32
C TYR A 160 11.03 13.09 -22.92
N ASN A 161 12.27 13.32 -22.43
CA ASN A 161 12.55 13.84 -21.10
C ASN A 161 12.01 12.97 -19.93
N GLU A 162 11.76 11.68 -20.14
CA GLU A 162 11.21 10.81 -19.09
C GLU A 162 12.09 10.80 -17.84
N TRP A 163 13.41 10.58 -18.00
CA TRP A 163 14.35 10.63 -16.88
C TRP A 163 14.30 11.95 -16.12
N SER A 164 14.37 13.07 -16.86
CA SER A 164 14.34 14.40 -16.26
C SER A 164 13.01 14.66 -15.53
N THR A 165 11.89 14.18 -16.07
CA THR A 165 10.58 14.30 -15.46
C THR A 165 10.53 13.54 -14.13
N VAL A 166 11.01 12.31 -14.10
CA VAL A 166 11.04 11.49 -12.86
C VAL A 166 11.90 12.18 -11.79
N VAL A 167 13.09 12.64 -12.14
CA VAL A 167 13.99 13.36 -11.21
C VAL A 167 13.35 14.64 -10.69
N ASN A 168 12.70 15.41 -11.56
CA ASN A 168 12.05 16.67 -11.17
C ASN A 168 10.80 16.44 -10.30
N ASP A 169 10.07 15.36 -10.50
CA ASP A 169 8.98 14.95 -9.62
C ASP A 169 9.47 14.81 -8.17
N TYR A 170 10.56 14.06 -7.95
CA TYR A 170 11.12 13.89 -6.61
C TYR A 170 11.72 15.18 -6.04
N LYS A 171 12.41 15.97 -6.85
CA LYS A 171 12.94 17.28 -6.40
C LYS A 171 11.83 18.21 -5.96
N SER A 172 10.72 18.25 -6.71
CA SER A 172 9.56 19.08 -6.37
C SER A 172 8.90 18.62 -5.08
N LEU A 173 8.84 17.30 -4.88
CA LEU A 173 8.27 16.72 -3.67
C LEU A 173 9.14 17.04 -2.45
N LEU A 174 10.45 16.83 -2.57
CA LEU A 174 11.43 17.15 -1.52
C LEU A 174 11.34 18.63 -1.11
N LYS A 175 11.32 19.54 -2.08
CA LYS A 175 11.21 20.98 -1.80
C LYS A 175 9.95 21.30 -0.98
N LYS A 176 8.81 20.74 -1.34
CA LYS A 176 7.56 20.93 -0.57
C LYS A 176 7.67 20.37 0.85
N ALA A 177 8.25 19.18 1.01
CA ALA A 177 8.45 18.58 2.32
C ALA A 177 9.37 19.46 3.20
N GLU A 178 10.47 19.98 2.67
CA GLU A 178 11.38 20.87 3.38
C GLU A 178 10.71 22.19 3.78
N GLU A 179 9.86 22.76 2.91
CA GLU A 179 9.10 23.98 3.20
C GLU A 179 8.12 23.78 4.34
N ILE A 180 7.40 22.65 4.36
CA ILE A 180 6.49 22.30 5.45
C ILE A 180 7.27 22.05 6.74
N ASN A 181 8.36 21.29 6.69
CA ASN A 181 9.17 20.99 7.87
C ASN A 181 9.66 22.26 8.60
N LYS A 182 9.98 23.32 7.86
CA LYS A 182 10.35 24.61 8.47
C LYS A 182 9.22 25.26 9.26
N GLN A 183 7.98 24.99 8.89
CA GLN A 183 6.77 25.58 9.47
C GLN A 183 6.14 24.73 10.56
N LEU A 184 6.47 23.45 10.62
CA LEU A 184 5.92 22.54 11.63
C LEU A 184 6.39 22.93 13.04
N PRO A 185 5.51 22.85 14.05
CA PRO A 185 5.89 22.90 15.47
C PRO A 185 6.97 21.87 15.80
N ALA A 186 7.83 22.20 16.76
CA ALA A 186 8.97 21.36 17.14
C ALA A 186 8.57 19.94 17.53
N GLU A 187 7.39 19.78 18.13
CA GLU A 187 6.82 18.50 18.59
C GLU A 187 6.52 17.52 17.46
N TYR A 188 6.36 18.00 16.22
CA TYR A 188 6.08 17.15 15.04
C TYR A 188 7.29 16.89 14.15
N LYS A 189 8.41 17.60 14.36
CA LYS A 189 9.56 17.55 13.44
C LYS A 189 10.26 16.21 13.41
N ASP A 190 10.28 15.51 14.55
CA ASP A 190 10.94 14.20 14.63
C ASP A 190 10.12 13.10 13.94
N ALA A 191 8.81 13.29 13.82
CA ALA A 191 7.92 12.35 13.15
C ALA A 191 7.79 12.62 11.64
N TYR A 192 7.99 13.87 11.22
CA TYR A 192 7.87 14.30 9.82
C TYR A 192 9.16 14.07 9.05
#